data_8edf4533b258d6897d8e7cb8b75534d4
#
_entry.id   8edf4533b258d6897d8e7cb8b75534d4
#
_cell.length_a   1.000
_cell.length_b   1.000
_cell.length_c   1.000
_cell.angle_alpha   90.00
_cell.angle_beta   90.00
_cell.angle_gamma   90.00
#
_symmetry.space_group_name_H-M   'P 1'
#
loop_
_entity.id
_entity.type
_entity.pdbx_description
1 polymer ?
#
loop_
_entity_poly.entity_id
_entity_poly.type
_entity_poly.pdbx_seq_one_letter_code
_entity_poly.pdbx_strand_id
1 'polypeptide(L)'
;MRKLYFFLTLLIFIVPFNKSFSFEIIAGISRNIQAFVNGRVLDEKGFPIPYAKVIVRDKETQTDVSGKFSILNIEVPFDVTIAERKTSTAVIYKNVSISNPDLIFFGYTDDDNSNFINSKITFPKIPEGSTGIIKFISKDIFKSKEVKLKTGDSLIFLDLSWPIFQNYLKGEIVFILKNENGFQTVKFKTVTYNKNSNKEVNINSKPGKKLETSEVNIYFPEVNYETKGFSISADLFDYNKNSGINFYENETNNNQFKVQVPDKIPNTFKLKLTGYANNKDGSGFINYLYISPGATVKIESESPPEIQTPSDKILAVDGNTRFSYSNGTGAGIYVLEFISENPQLKFYIVTGERETKLNYLSRTEFKSGSVDFRWSVMKYLTYFNVDEFVKPAVFKNDFTYKAILFSKERSFKTGYR
;
A
#
# COMPACT_ATOMS: atom_id res chain seq x y z
N MET A 1 15.06 74.78 -5.91
CA MET A 1 14.77 73.43 -5.28
C MET A 1 15.15 72.39 -6.31
N ARG A 2 16.29 71.74 -6.14
CA ARG A 2 16.90 70.81 -7.09
C ARG A 2 16.51 69.40 -6.76
N LYS A 3 15.89 68.69 -7.72
CA LYS A 3 15.61 67.24 -7.63
C LYS A 3 16.90 66.51 -8.03
N LEU A 4 17.38 65.66 -7.12
CA LEU A 4 18.53 64.80 -7.34
C LEU A 4 18.00 63.42 -7.78
N TYR A 5 18.26 63.05 -9.04
CA TYR A 5 18.01 61.71 -9.57
C TYR A 5 19.25 60.85 -9.30
N PHE A 6 19.07 59.77 -8.51
CA PHE A 6 20.09 58.76 -8.34
C PHE A 6 19.88 57.66 -9.39
N PHE A 7 20.79 57.61 -10.37
CA PHE A 7 20.90 56.54 -11.33
C PHE A 7 21.72 55.40 -10.69
N LEU A 8 21.09 54.27 -10.39
CA LEU A 8 21.79 53.06 -9.97
C LEU A 8 22.10 52.25 -11.23
N THR A 9 23.35 52.31 -11.68
CA THR A 9 23.86 51.50 -12.80
C THR A 9 24.17 50.11 -12.30
N LEU A 10 23.33 49.11 -12.68
CA LEU A 10 23.57 47.69 -12.42
C LEU A 10 24.62 47.17 -13.42
N LEU A 11 25.85 46.99 -12.96
CA LEU A 11 26.92 46.37 -13.73
C LEU A 11 26.72 44.85 -13.71
N ILE A 12 26.20 44.31 -14.81
CA ILE A 12 26.13 42.85 -15.02
C ILE A 12 27.52 42.40 -15.47
N PHE A 13 28.24 41.75 -14.59
CA PHE A 13 29.44 40.99 -14.97
C PHE A 13 29.03 39.70 -15.70
N ILE A 14 29.14 39.74 -17.03
CA ILE A 14 29.09 38.52 -17.84
C ILE A 14 30.46 37.85 -17.70
N VAL A 15 30.54 36.83 -16.84
CA VAL A 15 31.68 35.95 -16.80
C VAL A 15 31.44 34.86 -17.86
N PRO A 16 32.31 34.69 -18.85
CA PRO A 16 32.17 33.59 -19.80
C PRO A 16 32.51 32.30 -19.10
N PHE A 17 31.48 31.50 -18.81
CA PHE A 17 31.63 30.09 -18.37
C PHE A 17 32.05 29.24 -19.58
N ASN A 18 33.30 29.38 -20.02
CA ASN A 18 33.95 28.40 -20.89
C ASN A 18 34.97 27.61 -20.04
N LYS A 19 34.48 26.77 -19.19
CA LYS A 19 35.22 25.56 -18.73
C LYS A 19 34.32 24.39 -19.02
N SER A 20 34.57 23.76 -20.14
CA SER A 20 34.19 22.36 -20.38
C SER A 20 34.81 21.54 -19.25
N PHE A 21 34.01 21.18 -18.25
CA PHE A 21 34.39 20.11 -17.35
C PHE A 21 34.35 18.82 -18.16
N SER A 22 35.50 18.44 -18.71
CA SER A 22 35.72 17.09 -19.13
C SER A 22 35.72 16.24 -17.86
N PHE A 23 34.61 15.51 -17.65
CA PHE A 23 34.63 14.36 -16.75
C PHE A 23 35.58 13.36 -17.37
N GLU A 24 36.82 13.35 -16.96
CA GLU A 24 37.66 12.17 -17.10
C GLU A 24 36.99 11.08 -16.26
N ILE A 25 36.29 10.19 -16.96
CA ILE A 25 35.89 8.89 -16.41
C ILE A 25 37.21 8.18 -16.16
N ILE A 26 37.69 8.21 -14.94
CA ILE A 26 38.76 7.30 -14.47
C ILE A 26 38.13 5.90 -14.46
N ALA A 27 38.15 5.27 -15.62
CA ALA A 27 37.87 3.85 -15.73
C ALA A 27 38.93 3.11 -14.90
N GLY A 28 38.49 2.50 -13.79
CA GLY A 28 39.33 1.49 -13.15
C GLY A 28 39.58 1.56 -11.66
N ILE A 29 38.75 2.20 -10.86
CA ILE A 29 38.68 1.87 -9.43
C ILE A 29 37.22 1.74 -9.05
N SER A 30 36.66 0.56 -9.24
CA SER A 30 35.47 0.14 -8.52
C SER A 30 35.84 0.09 -7.03
N ARG A 31 35.80 1.23 -6.35
CA ARG A 31 35.81 1.24 -4.89
C ARG A 31 34.49 0.62 -4.47
N ASN A 32 34.52 -0.64 -4.05
CA ASN A 32 33.42 -1.25 -3.35
C ASN A 32 33.11 -0.37 -2.14
N ILE A 33 32.08 0.46 -2.26
CA ILE A 33 31.62 1.31 -1.17
C ILE A 33 30.97 0.39 -0.17
N GLN A 34 31.69 0.14 0.93
CA GLN A 34 31.14 -0.63 2.04
C GLN A 34 30.20 0.28 2.85
N ALA A 35 28.94 -0.09 2.91
CA ALA A 35 27.92 0.63 3.65
C ALA A 35 27.62 -0.05 4.99
N PHE A 36 27.22 0.78 5.96
CA PHE A 36 26.54 0.35 7.17
C PHE A 36 25.04 0.41 6.89
N VAL A 37 24.37 -0.75 6.86
CA VAL A 37 22.94 -0.82 6.56
C VAL A 37 22.16 -0.88 7.87
N ASN A 38 21.33 0.16 8.09
CA ASN A 38 20.42 0.29 9.24
C ASN A 38 19.00 0.36 8.72
N GLY A 39 18.33 -0.77 8.57
CA GLY A 39 16.98 -0.81 8.03
C GLY A 39 15.92 -1.14 9.07
N ARG A 40 14.69 -1.16 8.62
CA ARG A 40 13.53 -1.67 9.37
C ARG A 40 12.78 -2.68 8.52
N VAL A 41 12.15 -3.65 9.20
CA VAL A 41 11.18 -4.56 8.60
C VAL A 41 9.80 -4.20 9.15
N LEU A 42 8.88 -3.95 8.26
CA LEU A 42 7.52 -3.48 8.55
C LEU A 42 6.51 -4.38 7.85
N ASP A 43 5.34 -4.55 8.41
CA ASP A 43 4.22 -5.16 7.69
C ASP A 43 3.62 -4.21 6.65
N GLU A 44 2.65 -4.67 5.88
CA GLU A 44 1.95 -3.87 4.87
C GLU A 44 1.15 -2.69 5.45
N LYS A 45 0.93 -2.65 6.76
CA LYS A 45 0.27 -1.55 7.48
C LYS A 45 1.27 -0.56 8.09
N GLY A 46 2.59 -0.86 8.02
CA GLY A 46 3.65 -0.04 8.58
C GLY A 46 4.02 -0.38 10.03
N PHE A 47 3.51 -1.48 10.60
CA PHE A 47 3.91 -1.92 11.93
C PHE A 47 5.22 -2.69 11.89
N PRO A 48 6.08 -2.49 12.90
CA PRO A 48 7.36 -3.18 12.97
C PRO A 48 7.18 -4.69 13.17
N ILE A 49 7.98 -5.47 12.46
CA ILE A 49 8.04 -6.92 12.62
C ILE A 49 9.27 -7.28 13.47
N PRO A 50 9.07 -7.73 14.71
CA PRO A 50 10.15 -8.14 15.59
C PRO A 50 10.70 -9.51 15.19
N TYR A 51 12.00 -9.71 15.43
CA TYR A 51 12.71 -11.00 15.30
C TYR A 51 12.64 -11.63 13.90
N ALA A 52 12.34 -10.84 12.87
CA ALA A 52 12.45 -11.28 11.48
C ALA A 52 13.91 -11.53 11.13
N LYS A 53 14.19 -12.65 10.47
CA LYS A 53 15.52 -12.97 9.96
C LYS A 53 15.81 -12.10 8.74
N VAL A 54 16.92 -11.40 8.72
CA VAL A 54 17.39 -10.56 7.63
C VAL A 54 18.71 -11.09 7.11
N ILE A 55 18.78 -11.38 5.82
CA ILE A 55 19.96 -11.91 5.14
C ILE A 55 20.37 -10.93 4.05
N VAL A 56 21.58 -10.42 4.11
CA VAL A 56 22.17 -9.55 3.09
C VAL A 56 23.45 -10.22 2.59
N ARG A 57 23.45 -10.66 1.34
CA ARG A 57 24.53 -11.50 0.76
C ARG A 57 24.77 -12.77 1.60
N ASP A 58 25.92 -12.85 2.28
CA ASP A 58 26.37 -13.93 3.16
C ASP A 58 26.19 -13.63 4.65
N LYS A 59 25.74 -12.41 4.99
CA LYS A 59 25.57 -11.94 6.37
C LYS A 59 24.13 -12.05 6.80
N GLU A 60 23.94 -12.39 8.07
CA GLU A 60 22.65 -12.63 8.68
C GLU A 60 22.50 -11.84 9.98
N THR A 61 21.30 -11.33 10.23
CA THR A 61 20.91 -10.69 11.49
C THR A 61 19.43 -10.90 11.75
N GLN A 62 18.93 -10.39 12.87
CA GLN A 62 17.50 -10.35 13.18
C GLN A 62 17.07 -8.94 13.53
N THR A 63 15.79 -8.63 13.29
CA THR A 63 15.21 -7.38 13.76
C THR A 63 15.01 -7.38 15.26
N ASP A 64 15.15 -6.21 15.88
CA ASP A 64 14.78 -5.99 17.28
C ASP A 64 13.25 -5.86 17.46
N VAL A 65 12.78 -5.58 18.69
CA VAL A 65 11.36 -5.41 19.01
C VAL A 65 10.69 -4.24 18.26
N SER A 66 11.49 -3.30 17.75
CA SER A 66 11.03 -2.16 16.94
C SER A 66 11.18 -2.40 15.44
N GLY A 67 11.43 -3.64 15.02
CA GLY A 67 11.62 -4.03 13.63
C GLY A 67 12.93 -3.56 13.02
N LYS A 68 13.87 -3.00 13.79
CA LYS A 68 15.16 -2.48 13.28
C LYS A 68 16.19 -3.58 13.18
N PHE A 69 17.05 -3.48 12.17
CA PHE A 69 18.23 -4.32 11.99
C PHE A 69 19.45 -3.51 11.56
N SER A 70 20.64 -4.06 11.81
CA SER A 70 21.90 -3.44 11.42
C SER A 70 22.87 -4.48 10.90
N ILE A 71 23.53 -4.17 9.78
CA ILE A 71 24.58 -5.01 9.18
C ILE A 71 25.73 -4.13 8.70
N LEU A 72 26.94 -4.50 9.06
CA LEU A 72 28.17 -3.76 8.72
C LEU A 72 28.81 -4.28 7.44
N ASN A 73 29.54 -3.42 6.76
CA ASN A 73 30.42 -3.74 5.63
C ASN A 73 29.68 -4.46 4.50
N ILE A 74 28.62 -3.87 4.02
CA ILE A 74 27.84 -4.34 2.87
C ILE A 74 28.24 -3.54 1.64
N GLU A 75 28.62 -4.23 0.58
CA GLU A 75 28.81 -3.61 -0.74
C GLU A 75 27.48 -3.25 -1.39
N VAL A 76 27.41 -2.05 -1.95
CA VAL A 76 26.23 -1.49 -2.61
C VAL A 76 26.39 -1.61 -4.12
N PRO A 77 25.33 -2.01 -4.89
CA PRO A 77 24.01 -2.44 -4.44
C PRO A 77 24.02 -3.87 -3.86
N PHE A 78 23.01 -4.19 -3.07
CA PHE A 78 22.87 -5.50 -2.45
C PHE A 78 21.45 -6.04 -2.57
N ASP A 79 21.33 -7.36 -2.54
CA ASP A 79 20.06 -8.04 -2.35
C ASP A 79 19.83 -8.29 -0.86
N VAL A 80 18.60 -8.10 -0.39
CA VAL A 80 18.22 -8.41 0.98
C VAL A 80 17.04 -9.37 1.00
N THR A 81 17.15 -10.44 1.79
CA THR A 81 16.08 -11.41 2.03
C THR A 81 15.58 -11.27 3.46
N ILE A 82 14.28 -11.14 3.60
CA ILE A 82 13.60 -11.22 4.89
C ILE A 82 12.86 -12.55 4.92
N ALA A 83 13.04 -13.32 5.99
CA ALA A 83 12.35 -14.59 6.17
C ALA A 83 11.72 -14.68 7.56
N GLU A 84 10.53 -15.26 7.62
CA GLU A 84 9.80 -15.51 8.84
C GLU A 84 9.32 -16.96 8.85
N ARG A 85 9.71 -17.72 9.90
CA ARG A 85 9.46 -19.17 9.98
C ARG A 85 8.00 -19.52 10.21
N LYS A 86 7.29 -18.74 11.03
CA LYS A 86 5.90 -19.06 11.40
C LYS A 86 4.96 -19.02 10.19
N THR A 87 5.19 -18.07 9.29
CA THR A 87 4.34 -17.89 8.09
C THR A 87 4.87 -18.62 6.87
N SER A 88 6.06 -19.24 6.96
CA SER A 88 6.77 -19.85 5.83
C SER A 88 6.86 -18.88 4.62
N THR A 89 7.10 -17.62 4.94
CA THR A 89 7.13 -16.52 3.96
C THR A 89 8.54 -15.94 3.86
N ALA A 90 8.95 -15.59 2.65
CA ALA A 90 10.16 -14.80 2.42
C ALA A 90 9.92 -13.68 1.41
N VAL A 91 10.57 -12.53 1.63
CA VAL A 91 10.54 -11.38 0.73
C VAL A 91 11.98 -11.04 0.35
N ILE A 92 12.24 -10.92 -0.94
CA ILE A 92 13.55 -10.66 -1.50
C ILE A 92 13.50 -9.31 -2.23
N TYR A 93 14.35 -8.39 -1.82
CA TYR A 93 14.55 -7.10 -2.47
C TYR A 93 15.84 -7.15 -3.28
N LYS A 94 15.75 -6.80 -4.56
CA LYS A 94 16.87 -6.84 -5.49
C LYS A 94 17.47 -5.44 -5.67
N ASN A 95 18.82 -5.38 -5.71
CA ASN A 95 19.58 -4.17 -6.06
C ASN A 95 19.26 -2.95 -5.18
N VAL A 96 19.16 -3.13 -3.86
CA VAL A 96 18.98 -2.04 -2.90
C VAL A 96 20.29 -1.26 -2.76
N SER A 97 20.24 0.07 -2.86
CA SER A 97 21.42 0.95 -2.79
C SER A 97 21.40 1.89 -1.58
N ILE A 98 20.27 2.03 -0.90
CA ILE A 98 20.15 2.90 0.28
C ILE A 98 20.59 2.19 1.57
N SER A 99 21.16 2.97 2.48
CA SER A 99 21.70 2.44 3.76
C SER A 99 20.66 2.30 4.88
N ASN A 100 19.46 2.84 4.70
CA ASN A 100 18.40 2.86 5.70
C ASN A 100 17.03 2.45 5.12
N PRO A 101 16.91 1.23 4.53
CA PRO A 101 15.67 0.82 3.90
C PRO A 101 14.57 0.48 4.92
N ASP A 102 13.33 0.84 4.58
CA ASP A 102 12.11 0.30 5.18
C ASP A 102 11.59 -0.83 4.30
N LEU A 103 11.77 -2.06 4.74
CA LEU A 103 11.44 -3.26 3.99
C LEU A 103 10.05 -3.76 4.37
N ILE A 104 9.15 -3.87 3.40
CA ILE A 104 7.79 -4.38 3.64
C ILE A 104 7.81 -5.90 3.60
N PHE A 105 7.31 -6.54 4.64
CA PHE A 105 7.09 -7.97 4.67
C PHE A 105 5.64 -8.27 4.27
N PHE A 106 5.44 -8.74 3.05
CA PHE A 106 4.13 -9.01 2.49
C PHE A 106 3.44 -10.20 3.16
N GLY A 107 2.12 -10.08 3.37
CA GLY A 107 1.30 -11.17 3.90
C GLY A 107 1.55 -11.50 5.37
N TYR A 108 2.29 -10.68 6.11
CA TYR A 108 2.49 -10.87 7.55
C TYR A 108 1.22 -10.50 8.33
N THR A 109 0.76 -11.42 9.17
CA THR A 109 -0.34 -11.20 10.10
C THR A 109 0.07 -11.74 11.45
N ASP A 110 0.48 -10.88 12.38
CA ASP A 110 0.67 -11.25 13.78
C ASP A 110 -0.36 -10.50 14.62
N ASP A 111 -1.40 -11.24 15.03
CA ASP A 111 -2.42 -10.72 15.94
C ASP A 111 -2.16 -11.12 17.39
N ASP A 112 -1.17 -11.99 17.66
CA ASP A 112 -0.94 -12.62 18.96
C ASP A 112 -0.43 -11.64 20.03
N ASN A 113 0.19 -10.53 19.60
CA ASN A 113 0.75 -9.49 20.46
C ASN A 113 -0.04 -8.18 20.38
N SER A 114 -1.35 -8.24 20.67
CA SER A 114 -2.21 -7.07 20.60
C SER A 114 -2.87 -6.71 21.94
N ASN A 115 -3.05 -5.41 22.16
CA ASN A 115 -4.03 -4.92 23.11
C ASN A 115 -5.41 -5.08 22.48
N PHE A 116 -6.42 -5.33 23.30
CA PHE A 116 -7.79 -5.53 22.85
C PHE A 116 -8.76 -4.71 23.69
N ILE A 117 -9.83 -4.20 23.08
CA ILE A 117 -10.97 -3.59 23.75
C ILE A 117 -12.26 -3.86 22.98
N ASN A 118 -13.35 -4.09 23.73
CA ASN A 118 -14.70 -4.09 23.22
C ASN A 118 -15.37 -2.77 23.62
N SER A 119 -15.54 -1.84 22.67
CA SER A 119 -16.07 -0.51 22.91
C SER A 119 -17.56 -0.44 22.62
N LYS A 120 -18.34 0.05 23.61
CA LYS A 120 -19.78 0.29 23.45
C LYS A 120 -20.00 1.64 22.77
N ILE A 121 -20.65 1.63 21.61
CA ILE A 121 -20.97 2.84 20.84
C ILE A 121 -22.47 3.03 20.81
N THR A 122 -22.95 4.16 21.32
CA THR A 122 -24.35 4.56 21.25
C THR A 122 -24.55 5.68 20.22
N PHE A 123 -25.62 5.62 19.48
CA PHE A 123 -25.95 6.56 18.40
C PHE A 123 -27.47 6.70 18.27
N PRO A 124 -27.98 7.71 17.54
CA PRO A 124 -29.42 7.85 17.29
C PRO A 124 -30.00 6.62 16.62
N LYS A 125 -31.19 6.23 17.04
CA LYS A 125 -31.91 5.10 16.43
C LYS A 125 -31.98 5.23 14.92
N ILE A 126 -31.60 4.17 14.19
CA ILE A 126 -31.65 4.16 12.74
C ILE A 126 -33.10 4.17 12.27
N PRO A 127 -33.52 5.20 11.47
CA PRO A 127 -34.88 5.31 10.99
C PRO A 127 -35.23 4.20 9.98
N GLU A 128 -36.51 3.97 9.79
CA GLU A 128 -37.02 3.12 8.72
C GLU A 128 -36.60 3.68 7.34
N GLY A 129 -36.30 2.79 6.37
CA GLY A 129 -35.82 3.15 5.04
C GLY A 129 -34.38 3.72 5.03
N SER A 130 -33.68 3.68 6.16
CA SER A 130 -32.30 4.15 6.27
C SER A 130 -31.31 3.00 6.54
N THR A 131 -30.08 3.17 6.06
CA THR A 131 -28.94 2.31 6.36
C THR A 131 -27.88 3.11 7.07
N GLY A 132 -27.23 2.50 8.06
CA GLY A 132 -26.12 3.11 8.78
C GLY A 132 -24.84 2.31 8.65
N ILE A 133 -23.71 2.99 8.77
CA ILE A 133 -22.39 2.38 8.85
C ILE A 133 -21.61 3.03 9.98
N ILE A 134 -20.90 2.22 10.75
CA ILE A 134 -20.01 2.71 11.79
C ILE A 134 -18.68 1.98 11.71
N LYS A 135 -17.58 2.71 11.89
CA LYS A 135 -16.21 2.18 11.88
C LYS A 135 -15.31 3.05 12.74
N PHE A 136 -14.35 2.41 13.43
CA PHE A 136 -13.24 3.13 14.03
C PHE A 136 -12.07 3.15 13.07
N ILE A 137 -11.47 4.31 12.85
CA ILE A 137 -10.38 4.52 11.91
C ILE A 137 -9.18 5.09 12.67
N SER A 138 -8.04 4.44 12.55
CA SER A 138 -6.77 4.87 13.16
C SER A 138 -5.60 4.36 12.34
N LYS A 139 -4.50 5.09 12.41
CA LYS A 139 -3.21 4.63 11.87
C LYS A 139 -2.61 3.48 12.67
N ASP A 140 -2.97 3.40 13.94
CA ASP A 140 -2.35 2.51 14.93
C ASP A 140 -3.20 1.26 15.18
N ILE A 141 -4.22 0.98 14.34
CA ILE A 141 -5.14 -0.13 14.56
C ILE A 141 -4.79 -1.35 13.70
N PHE A 142 -4.71 -2.53 14.32
CA PHE A 142 -4.57 -3.79 13.60
C PHE A 142 -5.89 -4.24 12.98
N LYS A 143 -6.96 -4.23 13.81
CA LYS A 143 -8.29 -4.66 13.38
C LYS A 143 -9.32 -3.61 13.74
N SER A 144 -10.08 -3.20 12.73
CA SER A 144 -11.30 -2.42 12.90
C SER A 144 -12.35 -2.96 11.93
N LYS A 145 -13.44 -3.47 12.47
CA LYS A 145 -14.55 -3.97 11.66
C LYS A 145 -15.45 -2.79 11.29
N GLU A 146 -15.84 -2.72 10.01
CA GLU A 146 -16.94 -1.91 9.58
C GLU A 146 -18.26 -2.62 9.94
N VAL A 147 -19.14 -1.93 10.66
CA VAL A 147 -20.42 -2.47 11.08
C VAL A 147 -21.53 -1.80 10.31
N LYS A 148 -22.29 -2.57 9.54
CA LYS A 148 -23.54 -2.14 8.90
C LYS A 148 -24.66 -2.18 9.91
N LEU A 149 -25.36 -1.08 10.06
CA LEU A 149 -26.45 -0.89 11.03
C LEU A 149 -27.79 -1.13 10.36
N LYS A 150 -28.73 -1.72 11.11
CA LYS A 150 -30.07 -2.01 10.65
C LYS A 150 -31.08 -0.99 11.25
N THR A 151 -32.23 -0.88 10.62
CA THR A 151 -33.37 -0.12 11.16
C THR A 151 -33.64 -0.53 12.62
N GLY A 152 -33.75 0.45 13.48
CA GLY A 152 -33.98 0.26 14.91
C GLY A 152 -32.74 0.18 15.78
N ASP A 153 -31.56 -0.08 15.20
CA ASP A 153 -30.30 -0.08 15.96
C ASP A 153 -30.02 1.29 16.57
N SER A 154 -29.50 1.28 17.77
CA SER A 154 -29.04 2.50 18.50
C SER A 154 -27.78 2.25 19.32
N LEU A 155 -27.25 1.03 19.28
CA LEU A 155 -26.11 0.59 20.05
C LEU A 155 -25.38 -0.54 19.32
N ILE A 156 -24.06 -0.49 19.33
CA ILE A 156 -23.18 -1.61 18.91
C ILE A 156 -21.99 -1.75 19.84
N PHE A 157 -21.30 -2.88 19.69
CA PHE A 157 -19.98 -3.12 20.27
C PHE A 157 -18.95 -3.24 19.17
N LEU A 158 -17.85 -2.48 19.28
CA LEU A 158 -16.70 -2.53 18.38
C LEU A 158 -15.54 -3.24 19.06
N ASP A 159 -15.10 -4.34 18.47
CA ASP A 159 -13.87 -5.01 18.82
C ASP A 159 -12.71 -4.33 18.13
N LEU A 160 -11.77 -3.82 18.91
CA LEU A 160 -10.60 -3.09 18.43
C LEU A 160 -9.33 -3.75 18.97
N SER A 161 -8.32 -3.91 18.13
CA SER A 161 -6.99 -4.36 18.55
C SER A 161 -5.89 -3.49 17.98
N TRP A 162 -4.81 -3.30 18.75
CA TRP A 162 -3.66 -2.50 18.36
C TRP A 162 -2.36 -3.05 18.97
N PRO A 163 -1.17 -2.66 18.48
CA PRO A 163 0.09 -3.20 18.96
C PRO A 163 0.27 -3.11 20.48
N ILE A 164 0.78 -4.19 21.09
CA ILE A 164 0.95 -4.30 22.55
C ILE A 164 1.91 -3.25 23.12
N PHE A 165 2.88 -2.79 22.33
CA PHE A 165 3.83 -1.77 22.76
C PHE A 165 3.26 -0.35 22.81
N GLN A 166 2.03 -0.15 22.33
CA GLN A 166 1.33 1.13 22.41
C GLN A 166 0.36 1.14 23.60
N ASN A 167 0.51 2.11 24.50
CA ASN A 167 -0.32 2.24 25.69
C ASN A 167 -1.74 2.75 25.41
N TYR A 168 -1.94 3.38 24.27
CA TYR A 168 -3.22 3.96 23.86
C TYR A 168 -3.43 3.83 22.35
N LEU A 169 -4.69 3.76 21.95
CA LEU A 169 -5.16 3.81 20.58
C LEU A 169 -5.95 5.10 20.38
N LYS A 170 -5.46 5.98 19.50
CA LYS A 170 -6.15 7.22 19.14
C LYS A 170 -6.68 7.12 17.72
N GLY A 171 -7.93 7.54 17.49
CA GLY A 171 -8.54 7.53 16.16
C GLY A 171 -9.88 8.23 16.13
N GLU A 172 -10.61 8.00 15.04
CA GLU A 172 -11.93 8.57 14.78
C GLU A 172 -12.97 7.45 14.68
N ILE A 173 -14.08 7.59 15.41
CA ILE A 173 -15.29 6.84 15.10
C ILE A 173 -16.02 7.61 14.01
N VAL A 174 -16.28 6.95 12.89
CA VAL A 174 -17.06 7.51 11.79
C VAL A 174 -18.42 6.83 11.76
N PHE A 175 -19.47 7.64 11.80
CA PHE A 175 -20.86 7.21 11.68
C PHE A 175 -21.47 7.82 10.41
N ILE A 176 -22.05 6.99 9.56
CA ILE A 176 -22.71 7.38 8.31
C ILE A 176 -24.15 6.89 8.38
N LEU A 177 -25.10 7.77 8.05
CA LEU A 177 -26.50 7.45 7.84
C LEU A 177 -26.91 7.86 6.43
N LYS A 178 -27.53 6.95 5.69
CA LYS A 178 -28.06 7.15 4.32
C LYS A 178 -29.49 6.66 4.23
N ASN A 179 -30.25 7.25 3.32
CA ASN A 179 -31.53 6.74 2.84
C ASN A 179 -31.58 6.81 1.30
N GLU A 180 -32.74 6.58 0.69
CA GLU A 180 -32.95 6.68 -0.77
C GLU A 180 -32.55 8.05 -1.36
N ASN A 181 -32.64 9.12 -0.56
CA ASN A 181 -32.27 10.50 -0.95
C ASN A 181 -30.79 10.83 -0.70
N GLY A 182 -29.96 9.84 -0.33
CA GLY A 182 -28.53 9.97 -0.12
C GLY A 182 -28.12 10.15 1.34
N PHE A 183 -27.02 10.88 1.58
CA PHE A 183 -26.47 11.09 2.91
C PHE A 183 -27.34 11.96 3.79
N GLN A 184 -27.75 11.44 4.94
CA GLN A 184 -28.46 12.18 5.99
C GLN A 184 -27.53 12.71 7.05
N THR A 185 -26.53 11.93 7.41
CA THR A 185 -25.55 12.30 8.46
C THR A 185 -24.22 11.63 8.16
N VAL A 186 -23.14 12.39 8.32
CA VAL A 186 -21.78 11.88 8.46
C VAL A 186 -21.15 12.55 9.68
N LYS A 187 -20.72 11.76 10.66
CA LYS A 187 -20.11 12.26 11.90
C LYS A 187 -18.77 11.61 12.12
N PHE A 188 -17.83 12.43 12.55
CA PHE A 188 -16.51 12.02 12.98
C PHE A 188 -16.36 12.37 14.47
N LYS A 189 -15.92 11.43 15.27
CA LYS A 189 -15.70 11.64 16.69
C LYS A 189 -14.34 11.11 17.11
N THR A 190 -13.44 12.00 17.47
CA THR A 190 -12.11 11.64 18.00
C THR A 190 -12.26 10.90 19.32
N VAL A 191 -11.58 9.76 19.44
CA VAL A 191 -11.59 8.91 20.63
C VAL A 191 -10.17 8.45 20.93
N THR A 192 -9.87 8.30 22.23
CA THR A 192 -8.64 7.68 22.69
C THR A 192 -9.00 6.54 23.65
N TYR A 193 -8.52 5.34 23.36
CA TYR A 193 -8.67 4.16 24.19
C TYR A 193 -7.36 3.85 24.92
N ASN A 194 -7.46 3.42 26.16
CA ASN A 194 -6.35 2.89 26.95
C ASN A 194 -6.58 1.40 27.20
N LYS A 195 -5.51 0.67 27.46
CA LYS A 195 -5.49 -0.78 27.66
C LYS A 195 -6.55 -1.31 28.67
N ASN A 196 -6.96 -0.50 29.65
CA ASN A 196 -7.85 -0.89 30.76
C ASN A 196 -9.18 -0.13 30.77
N SER A 197 -9.54 0.59 29.71
CA SER A 197 -10.74 1.42 29.70
C SER A 197 -11.89 0.76 28.96
N ASN A 198 -12.93 0.34 29.68
CA ASN A 198 -14.24 0.12 29.06
C ASN A 198 -14.82 1.48 28.69
N LYS A 199 -14.64 1.92 27.46
CA LYS A 199 -15.11 3.23 27.06
C LYS A 199 -16.44 3.12 26.32
N GLU A 200 -17.43 3.80 26.90
CA GLU A 200 -18.67 4.10 26.21
C GLU A 200 -18.51 5.38 25.39
N VAL A 201 -18.86 5.35 24.13
CA VAL A 201 -18.80 6.50 23.23
C VAL A 201 -20.19 6.79 22.71
N ASN A 202 -20.65 8.02 22.95
CA ASN A 202 -21.94 8.47 22.47
C ASN A 202 -21.76 9.39 21.25
N ILE A 203 -22.40 9.03 20.14
CA ILE A 203 -22.44 9.83 18.91
C ILE A 203 -23.75 10.59 18.89
N ASN A 204 -23.75 11.78 19.48
CA ASN A 204 -24.92 12.67 19.43
C ASN A 204 -25.03 13.26 18.01
N SER A 205 -26.04 12.89 17.28
CA SER A 205 -26.45 13.61 16.07
C SER A 205 -27.81 14.25 16.35
N LYS A 206 -27.87 15.58 16.35
CA LYS A 206 -29.19 16.23 16.24
C LYS A 206 -29.70 15.96 14.84
N PRO A 207 -30.89 15.33 14.67
CA PRO A 207 -31.49 15.23 13.35
C PRO A 207 -31.84 16.64 12.86
N GLY A 208 -31.58 16.97 11.61
CA GLY A 208 -32.30 18.11 11.06
C GLY A 208 -31.60 19.01 10.07
N LYS A 209 -30.29 18.94 9.83
CA LYS A 209 -29.71 19.67 8.69
C LYS A 209 -29.26 18.66 7.63
N LYS A 210 -29.90 18.73 6.45
CA LYS A 210 -29.47 17.97 5.29
C LYS A 210 -27.98 18.20 5.08
N LEU A 211 -27.21 17.13 4.93
CA LEU A 211 -25.79 17.22 4.67
C LEU A 211 -25.58 17.85 3.30
N GLU A 212 -24.70 18.86 3.24
CA GLU A 212 -24.27 19.43 1.96
C GLU A 212 -23.43 18.38 1.23
N THR A 213 -23.75 18.10 -0.04
CA THR A 213 -23.07 17.11 -0.88
C THR A 213 -22.80 17.67 -2.25
N SER A 214 -21.69 17.27 -2.84
CA SER A 214 -21.34 17.55 -4.24
C SER A 214 -21.28 16.29 -5.07
N GLU A 215 -21.60 16.43 -6.34
CA GLU A 215 -21.56 15.35 -7.32
C GLU A 215 -20.13 15.13 -7.80
N VAL A 216 -19.65 13.89 -7.73
CA VAL A 216 -18.41 13.43 -8.37
C VAL A 216 -18.78 12.65 -9.62
N ASN A 217 -18.18 13.04 -10.76
CA ASN A 217 -18.36 12.36 -12.04
C ASN A 217 -17.15 11.44 -12.30
N ILE A 218 -17.40 10.15 -12.51
CA ILE A 218 -16.38 9.12 -12.71
C ILE A 218 -16.54 8.54 -14.09
N TYR A 219 -15.45 8.51 -14.87
CA TYR A 219 -15.39 7.94 -16.21
C TYR A 219 -14.41 6.78 -16.24
N PHE A 220 -14.87 5.62 -16.71
CA PHE A 220 -14.03 4.47 -17.01
C PHE A 220 -13.59 4.49 -18.48
N PRO A 221 -12.44 3.87 -18.79
CA PRO A 221 -12.02 3.68 -20.17
C PRO A 221 -13.00 2.76 -20.91
N GLU A 222 -13.12 2.93 -22.22
CA GLU A 222 -13.98 2.13 -23.12
C GLU A 222 -13.39 0.76 -23.44
N VAL A 223 -12.58 0.18 -22.56
CA VAL A 223 -11.99 -1.15 -22.74
C VAL A 223 -12.92 -2.19 -22.13
N ASN A 224 -13.09 -3.32 -22.84
CA ASN A 224 -13.93 -4.42 -22.38
C ASN A 224 -13.18 -5.25 -21.33
N TYR A 225 -13.40 -4.94 -20.07
CA TYR A 225 -13.05 -5.79 -18.95
C TYR A 225 -14.24 -6.67 -18.54
N GLU A 226 -13.99 -7.84 -17.98
CA GLU A 226 -15.06 -8.70 -17.47
C GLU A 226 -15.75 -8.07 -16.27
N THR A 227 -14.95 -7.57 -15.35
CA THR A 227 -15.44 -6.83 -14.19
C THR A 227 -14.74 -5.49 -14.09
N LYS A 228 -15.46 -4.48 -13.75
CA LYS A 228 -14.94 -3.17 -13.39
C LYS A 228 -15.79 -2.57 -12.27
N GLY A 229 -15.17 -1.72 -11.49
CA GLY A 229 -15.87 -1.08 -10.39
C GLY A 229 -15.06 0.03 -9.75
N PHE A 230 -15.69 0.66 -8.79
CA PHE A 230 -15.04 1.70 -8.01
C PHE A 230 -15.55 1.70 -6.57
N SER A 231 -14.72 2.24 -5.68
CA SER A 231 -15.15 2.67 -4.36
C SER A 231 -14.70 4.10 -4.10
N ILE A 232 -15.50 4.84 -3.32
CA ILE A 232 -15.11 6.13 -2.77
C ILE A 232 -15.11 5.99 -1.25
N SER A 233 -13.99 6.32 -0.65
CA SER A 233 -13.80 6.29 0.81
C SER A 233 -13.33 7.64 1.35
N ALA A 234 -13.60 7.90 2.62
CA ALA A 234 -12.85 8.89 3.39
C ALA A 234 -11.69 8.15 4.06
N ASP A 235 -10.48 8.38 3.60
CA ASP A 235 -9.26 7.77 4.13
C ASP A 235 -8.47 8.77 4.96
N LEU A 236 -7.83 8.29 6.03
CA LEU A 236 -6.84 9.08 6.73
C LEU A 236 -5.72 9.43 5.76
N PHE A 237 -5.45 10.72 5.62
CA PHE A 237 -4.30 11.19 4.85
C PHE A 237 -3.03 10.68 5.52
N ASP A 238 -2.08 10.16 4.74
CA ASP A 238 -0.80 9.58 5.16
C ASP A 238 -0.78 8.08 5.50
N TYR A 239 -1.85 7.29 5.29
CA TYR A 239 -1.83 5.86 5.58
C TYR A 239 -2.24 4.97 4.41
N ASN A 240 -1.48 3.91 4.20
CA ASN A 240 -1.81 2.84 3.28
C ASN A 240 -2.81 1.87 3.92
N LYS A 241 -3.74 1.38 3.08
CA LYS A 241 -4.65 0.25 3.28
C LYS A 241 -5.55 0.24 4.53
N ASN A 242 -6.85 0.27 4.30
CA ASN A 242 -7.93 0.07 5.27
C ASN A 242 -8.09 1.13 6.38
N SER A 243 -7.43 2.28 6.25
CA SER A 243 -7.60 3.41 7.17
C SER A 243 -8.81 4.30 6.84
N GLY A 244 -9.69 3.84 5.98
CA GLY A 244 -10.84 4.59 5.50
C GLY A 244 -12.19 3.96 5.81
N ILE A 245 -13.25 4.70 5.51
CA ILE A 245 -14.64 4.22 5.52
C ILE A 245 -15.24 4.42 4.14
N ASN A 246 -15.84 3.36 3.58
CA ASN A 246 -16.45 3.43 2.26
C ASN A 246 -17.75 4.22 2.27
N PHE A 247 -17.82 5.23 1.40
CA PHE A 247 -19.06 5.93 1.09
C PHE A 247 -19.84 5.21 -0.01
N TYR A 248 -19.12 4.71 -1.01
CA TYR A 248 -19.67 3.95 -2.15
C TYR A 248 -18.74 2.81 -2.50
N GLU A 249 -19.35 1.73 -2.94
CA GLU A 249 -18.70 0.61 -3.61
C GLU A 249 -19.70 0.08 -4.64
N ASN A 250 -19.28 -0.01 -5.89
CA ASN A 250 -20.12 -0.45 -6.98
C ASN A 250 -19.32 -1.22 -8.04
N GLU A 251 -19.77 -2.42 -8.35
CA GLU A 251 -19.36 -3.17 -9.54
C GLU A 251 -20.32 -2.85 -10.67
N THR A 252 -19.79 -2.69 -11.89
CA THR A 252 -20.59 -2.15 -12.95
C THR A 252 -20.07 -2.43 -14.34
N ASN A 253 -20.97 -2.43 -15.31
CA ASN A 253 -20.64 -2.45 -16.74
C ASN A 253 -20.70 -1.06 -17.39
N ASN A 254 -21.18 -0.04 -16.70
CA ASN A 254 -21.27 1.31 -17.23
C ASN A 254 -19.90 1.99 -17.26
N ASN A 255 -19.70 2.93 -18.15
CA ASN A 255 -18.47 3.71 -18.27
C ASN A 255 -18.56 5.09 -17.61
N GLN A 256 -19.73 5.49 -17.13
CA GLN A 256 -19.93 6.78 -16.49
C GLN A 256 -20.81 6.65 -15.25
N PHE A 257 -20.41 7.33 -14.18
CA PHE A 257 -21.13 7.39 -12.91
C PHE A 257 -21.17 8.79 -12.36
N LYS A 258 -22.24 9.05 -11.63
CA LYS A 258 -22.45 10.24 -10.82
C LYS A 258 -22.77 9.81 -9.41
N VAL A 259 -21.97 10.24 -8.46
CA VAL A 259 -22.14 9.89 -7.03
C VAL A 259 -22.09 11.15 -6.16
N GLN A 260 -22.94 11.20 -5.15
CA GLN A 260 -22.93 12.31 -4.19
C GLN A 260 -21.97 12.00 -3.06
N VAL A 261 -21.06 12.91 -2.74
CA VAL A 261 -20.16 12.81 -1.61
C VAL A 261 -20.33 14.00 -0.67
N PRO A 262 -20.04 13.85 0.63
CA PRO A 262 -20.07 14.98 1.56
C PRO A 262 -19.11 16.09 1.13
N ASP A 263 -19.57 17.35 1.15
CA ASP A 263 -18.73 18.51 0.83
C ASP A 263 -17.65 18.76 1.88
N LYS A 264 -17.96 18.38 3.12
CA LYS A 264 -17.08 18.63 4.26
C LYS A 264 -16.77 17.33 4.99
N ILE A 265 -15.48 16.98 4.99
CA ILE A 265 -14.90 15.96 5.85
C ILE A 265 -13.78 16.61 6.68
N PRO A 266 -13.41 16.07 7.85
CA PRO A 266 -12.29 16.61 8.61
C PRO A 266 -11.01 16.65 7.80
N ASN A 267 -10.16 17.66 8.01
CA ASN A 267 -8.91 17.86 7.26
C ASN A 267 -7.92 16.70 7.40
N THR A 268 -8.09 15.84 8.43
CA THR A 268 -7.32 14.61 8.63
C THR A 268 -7.68 13.51 7.63
N PHE A 269 -8.80 13.64 6.92
CA PHE A 269 -9.26 12.71 5.91
C PHE A 269 -9.20 13.33 4.51
N LYS A 270 -9.02 12.47 3.52
CA LYS A 270 -9.22 12.82 2.10
C LYS A 270 -10.17 11.83 1.45
N LEU A 271 -10.91 12.31 0.47
CA LEU A 271 -11.68 11.43 -0.39
C LEU A 271 -10.72 10.68 -1.30
N LYS A 272 -10.80 9.34 -1.27
CA LYS A 272 -10.04 8.46 -2.13
C LYS A 272 -10.99 7.70 -3.05
N LEU A 273 -10.77 7.84 -4.34
CA LEU A 273 -11.38 7.01 -5.36
C LEU A 273 -10.46 5.84 -5.64
N THR A 274 -10.98 4.64 -5.53
CA THR A 274 -10.34 3.41 -6.00
C THR A 274 -11.12 2.91 -7.21
N GLY A 275 -10.48 2.90 -8.39
CA GLY A 275 -11.03 2.31 -9.59
C GLY A 275 -10.31 1.00 -9.90
N TYR A 276 -11.04 -0.03 -10.31
CA TYR A 276 -10.44 -1.31 -10.69
C TYR A 276 -11.13 -1.90 -11.91
N ALA A 277 -10.37 -2.70 -12.65
CA ALA A 277 -10.88 -3.50 -13.75
C ALA A 277 -10.07 -4.79 -13.91
N ASN A 278 -10.75 -5.90 -14.16
CA ASN A 278 -10.16 -7.21 -14.30
C ASN A 278 -10.69 -7.92 -15.55
N ASN A 279 -9.80 -8.69 -16.18
CA ASN A 279 -10.10 -9.64 -17.25
C ASN A 279 -10.49 -11.01 -16.66
N LYS A 280 -11.07 -11.87 -17.48
CA LYS A 280 -11.42 -13.27 -17.15
C LYS A 280 -10.25 -14.07 -16.59
N ASP A 281 -9.04 -13.77 -17.05
CA ASP A 281 -7.83 -14.49 -16.67
C ASP A 281 -7.19 -13.96 -15.37
N GLY A 282 -7.84 -13.03 -14.67
CA GLY A 282 -7.36 -12.41 -13.44
C GLY A 282 -6.39 -11.26 -13.64
N SER A 283 -5.96 -10.97 -14.88
CA SER A 283 -5.17 -9.77 -15.15
C SER A 283 -6.01 -8.49 -15.05
N GLY A 284 -5.39 -7.40 -14.65
CA GLY A 284 -6.14 -6.15 -14.48
C GLY A 284 -5.34 -5.05 -13.82
N PHE A 285 -6.05 -4.05 -13.30
CA PHE A 285 -5.44 -2.95 -12.60
C PHE A 285 -6.31 -2.42 -11.45
N ILE A 286 -5.66 -1.74 -10.51
CA ILE A 286 -6.29 -0.92 -9.48
C ILE A 286 -5.63 0.46 -9.51
N ASN A 287 -6.44 1.51 -9.61
CA ASN A 287 -6.01 2.90 -9.55
C ASN A 287 -6.53 3.56 -8.28
N TYR A 288 -5.67 4.32 -7.60
CA TYR A 288 -6.00 5.09 -6.40
C TYR A 288 -5.78 6.57 -6.65
N LEU A 289 -6.83 7.37 -6.48
CA LEU A 289 -6.81 8.80 -6.70
C LEU A 289 -7.39 9.53 -5.48
N TYR A 290 -6.71 10.58 -5.01
CA TYR A 290 -7.34 11.52 -4.10
C TYR A 290 -8.14 12.54 -4.89
N ILE A 291 -9.40 12.72 -4.49
CA ILE A 291 -10.36 13.58 -5.19
C ILE A 291 -10.93 14.65 -4.26
N SER A 292 -11.47 15.69 -4.85
CA SER A 292 -12.26 16.70 -4.14
C SER A 292 -13.76 16.50 -4.40
N PRO A 293 -14.64 16.93 -3.50
CA PRO A 293 -16.06 17.06 -3.82
C PRO A 293 -16.27 17.90 -5.09
N GLY A 294 -17.16 17.49 -5.95
CA GLY A 294 -17.42 18.16 -7.23
C GLY A 294 -16.45 17.81 -8.37
N ALA A 295 -15.50 16.90 -8.14
CA ALA A 295 -14.51 16.53 -9.15
C ALA A 295 -15.11 15.75 -10.31
N THR A 296 -14.52 15.93 -11.50
CA THR A 296 -14.67 15.04 -12.64
C THR A 296 -13.38 14.25 -12.80
N VAL A 297 -13.46 12.93 -12.76
CA VAL A 297 -12.30 12.03 -12.71
C VAL A 297 -12.40 10.99 -13.83
N LYS A 298 -11.30 10.81 -14.55
CA LYS A 298 -11.16 9.75 -15.54
C LYS A 298 -10.20 8.69 -14.96
N ILE A 299 -10.67 7.45 -14.92
CA ILE A 299 -9.83 6.30 -14.57
C ILE A 299 -9.06 5.90 -15.82
N GLU A 300 -7.73 5.93 -15.72
CA GLU A 300 -6.85 5.56 -16.83
C GLU A 300 -6.86 4.04 -17.03
N SER A 301 -6.83 3.61 -18.30
CA SER A 301 -6.63 2.21 -18.65
C SER A 301 -5.14 1.91 -18.73
N GLU A 302 -4.73 0.87 -18.04
CA GLU A 302 -3.35 0.44 -17.96
C GLU A 302 -3.21 -0.99 -18.48
N SER A 303 -2.15 -1.26 -19.24
CA SER A 303 -1.84 -2.61 -19.71
C SER A 303 -1.00 -3.33 -18.66
N PRO A 304 -1.51 -4.41 -18.05
CA PRO A 304 -0.74 -5.18 -17.07
C PRO A 304 0.48 -5.87 -17.72
N PRO A 305 1.49 -6.23 -16.91
CA PRO A 305 2.59 -7.05 -17.41
C PRO A 305 2.08 -8.43 -17.82
N GLU A 306 2.61 -8.97 -18.91
CA GLU A 306 2.30 -10.33 -19.37
C GLU A 306 3.46 -11.26 -19.03
N ILE A 307 3.17 -12.38 -18.38
CA ILE A 307 4.16 -13.41 -18.11
C ILE A 307 4.61 -14.03 -19.44
N GLN A 308 5.92 -14.09 -19.67
CA GLN A 308 6.54 -14.66 -20.87
C GLN A 308 7.10 -16.06 -20.58
N THR A 309 7.99 -16.17 -19.60
CA THR A 309 8.59 -17.44 -19.17
C THR A 309 8.54 -17.59 -17.65
N PRO A 310 8.44 -18.82 -17.13
CA PRO A 310 8.23 -20.08 -17.84
C PRO A 310 6.81 -20.21 -18.39
N SER A 311 6.61 -21.19 -19.28
CA SER A 311 5.27 -21.56 -19.77
C SER A 311 4.39 -22.03 -18.61
N ASP A 312 3.07 -21.86 -18.73
CA ASP A 312 2.12 -22.36 -17.73
C ASP A 312 2.22 -23.90 -17.59
N LYS A 313 2.12 -24.39 -16.37
CA LYS A 313 2.17 -25.81 -16.00
C LYS A 313 3.49 -26.52 -16.36
N ILE A 314 4.58 -25.77 -16.52
CA ILE A 314 5.88 -26.38 -16.75
C ILE A 314 6.33 -27.20 -15.53
N LEU A 315 7.01 -28.32 -15.79
CA LEU A 315 7.59 -29.20 -14.77
C LEU A 315 9.09 -28.98 -14.66
N ALA A 316 9.66 -29.39 -13.52
CA ALA A 316 11.10 -29.39 -13.27
C ALA A 316 11.75 -27.99 -13.30
N VAL A 317 11.05 -26.98 -12.78
CA VAL A 317 11.61 -25.65 -12.54
C VAL A 317 12.68 -25.74 -11.45
N ASP A 318 13.83 -25.13 -11.69
CA ASP A 318 14.97 -25.08 -10.79
C ASP A 318 15.45 -23.65 -10.52
N GLY A 319 16.52 -23.51 -9.71
CA GLY A 319 17.10 -22.20 -9.39
C GLY A 319 17.67 -21.42 -10.59
N ASN A 320 17.93 -22.08 -11.74
CA ASN A 320 18.42 -21.43 -12.95
C ASN A 320 17.31 -21.02 -13.91
N THR A 321 16.09 -21.50 -13.67
CA THR A 321 14.94 -21.16 -14.49
C THR A 321 14.69 -19.65 -14.45
N ARG A 322 14.54 -19.06 -15.64
CA ARG A 322 14.25 -17.64 -15.79
C ARG A 322 12.75 -17.39 -15.72
N PHE A 323 12.39 -16.40 -14.93
CA PHE A 323 11.04 -15.85 -14.82
C PHE A 323 11.03 -14.49 -15.48
N SER A 324 10.42 -14.36 -16.65
CA SER A 324 10.38 -13.11 -17.40
C SER A 324 8.96 -12.68 -17.74
N TYR A 325 8.78 -11.40 -17.94
CA TYR A 325 7.50 -10.75 -18.20
C TYR A 325 7.67 -9.46 -19.01
N SER A 326 6.61 -9.04 -19.70
CA SER A 326 6.59 -7.79 -20.45
C SER A 326 6.60 -6.59 -19.51
N ASN A 327 6.90 -5.42 -20.07
CA ASN A 327 6.89 -4.18 -19.26
C ASN A 327 5.49 -3.78 -18.79
N GLY A 328 4.44 -4.02 -19.60
CA GLY A 328 3.14 -3.38 -19.39
C GLY A 328 3.24 -1.85 -19.58
N THR A 329 2.27 -1.08 -19.10
CA THR A 329 2.26 0.38 -19.21
C THR A 329 3.27 1.04 -18.25
N GLY A 330 3.93 2.11 -18.71
CA GLY A 330 4.71 3.03 -17.90
C GLY A 330 6.00 2.47 -17.29
N ALA A 331 6.70 3.30 -16.53
CA ALA A 331 7.79 2.90 -15.64
C ALA A 331 7.22 2.36 -14.31
N GLY A 332 7.96 1.52 -13.62
CA GLY A 332 7.53 0.98 -12.33
C GLY A 332 8.44 -0.12 -11.83
N ILE A 333 8.19 -0.55 -10.61
CA ILE A 333 8.81 -1.73 -10.02
C ILE A 333 7.86 -2.92 -10.08
N TYR A 334 8.43 -4.10 -10.00
CA TYR A 334 7.69 -5.37 -10.03
C TYR A 334 7.78 -6.07 -8.68
N VAL A 335 6.66 -6.67 -8.28
CA VAL A 335 6.59 -7.60 -7.17
C VAL A 335 6.09 -8.92 -7.75
N LEU A 336 6.96 -9.90 -7.78
CA LEU A 336 6.60 -11.26 -8.17
C LEU A 336 6.13 -11.99 -6.93
N GLU A 337 4.99 -12.63 -7.03
CA GLU A 337 4.43 -13.46 -5.97
C GLU A 337 4.46 -14.92 -6.39
N PHE A 338 4.94 -15.79 -5.49
CA PHE A 338 4.98 -17.25 -5.67
C PHE A 338 4.30 -17.89 -4.47
N ILE A 339 3.26 -18.66 -4.70
CA ILE A 339 2.45 -19.30 -3.65
C ILE A 339 2.39 -20.80 -3.90
N SER A 340 2.69 -21.59 -2.86
CA SER A 340 2.38 -23.00 -2.77
C SER A 340 1.44 -23.25 -1.59
N GLU A 341 0.46 -24.10 -1.79
CA GLU A 341 -0.49 -24.50 -0.73
C GLU A 341 -0.02 -25.75 0.02
N ASN A 342 0.77 -26.60 -0.64
CA ASN A 342 1.30 -27.81 -0.05
C ASN A 342 2.74 -28.10 -0.52
N PRO A 343 3.75 -27.87 0.34
CA PRO A 343 3.66 -27.21 1.65
C PRO A 343 3.24 -25.72 1.52
N GLN A 344 2.70 -25.14 2.58
CA GLN A 344 2.34 -23.74 2.57
C GLN A 344 3.60 -22.85 2.53
N LEU A 345 3.86 -22.25 1.39
CA LEU A 345 5.04 -21.41 1.13
C LEU A 345 4.63 -20.15 0.36
N LYS A 346 5.23 -19.02 0.71
CA LYS A 346 5.03 -17.75 0.00
C LYS A 346 6.36 -17.06 -0.23
N PHE A 347 6.62 -16.66 -1.47
CA PHE A 347 7.80 -15.86 -1.82
C PHE A 347 7.38 -14.62 -2.57
N TYR A 348 8.05 -13.51 -2.24
CA TYR A 348 7.90 -12.26 -2.95
C TYR A 348 9.28 -11.79 -3.41
N ILE A 349 9.37 -11.35 -4.66
CA ILE A 349 10.59 -10.75 -5.21
C ILE A 349 10.26 -9.34 -5.66
N VAL A 350 10.87 -8.34 -5.03
CA VAL A 350 10.73 -6.92 -5.40
C VAL A 350 11.93 -6.53 -6.26
N THR A 351 11.67 -6.09 -7.49
CA THR A 351 12.72 -5.80 -8.46
C THR A 351 12.32 -4.71 -9.46
N GLY A 352 13.31 -4.00 -10.01
CA GLY A 352 13.14 -3.14 -11.20
C GLY A 352 13.38 -3.87 -12.51
N GLU A 353 13.85 -5.12 -12.47
CA GLU A 353 14.21 -5.91 -13.65
C GLU A 353 12.99 -6.66 -14.20
N ARG A 354 12.99 -6.95 -15.51
CA ARG A 354 11.93 -7.72 -16.19
C ARG A 354 12.20 -9.23 -16.22
N GLU A 355 13.25 -9.66 -15.57
CA GLU A 355 13.66 -11.06 -15.50
C GLU A 355 14.25 -11.33 -14.11
N THR A 356 13.97 -12.50 -13.55
CA THR A 356 14.59 -12.96 -12.30
C THR A 356 14.77 -14.48 -12.31
N LYS A 357 15.51 -14.99 -11.32
CA LYS A 357 15.69 -16.42 -11.06
C LYS A 357 15.37 -16.73 -9.61
N LEU A 358 14.99 -17.97 -9.31
CA LEU A 358 14.68 -18.45 -7.96
C LEU A 358 15.91 -18.94 -7.19
N ASN A 359 17.12 -18.44 -7.47
CA ASN A 359 18.38 -18.84 -6.81
C ASN A 359 18.33 -18.73 -5.28
N TYR A 360 17.32 -18.05 -4.74
CA TYR A 360 17.14 -17.78 -3.31
C TYR A 360 16.42 -18.89 -2.56
N LEU A 361 15.73 -19.81 -3.25
CA LEU A 361 15.01 -20.91 -2.61
C LEU A 361 15.93 -21.80 -1.76
N SER A 362 17.19 -21.96 -2.17
CA SER A 362 18.18 -22.73 -1.42
C SER A 362 18.70 -22.02 -0.17
N ARG A 363 18.56 -20.70 -0.07
CA ARG A 363 19.07 -19.89 1.05
C ARG A 363 18.05 -19.69 2.17
N THR A 364 16.78 -19.91 1.92
CA THR A 364 15.68 -19.58 2.81
C THR A 364 15.14 -20.76 3.63
N GLU A 365 15.88 -21.86 3.78
CA GLU A 365 15.44 -23.09 4.48
C GLU A 365 14.27 -23.84 3.80
N PHE A 366 13.80 -23.36 2.66
CA PHE A 366 12.79 -24.08 1.87
C PHE A 366 13.48 -25.17 1.09
N LYS A 367 13.41 -26.38 1.60
CA LYS A 367 14.00 -27.55 0.96
C LYS A 367 13.34 -27.78 -0.39
N SER A 368 14.14 -27.82 -1.44
CA SER A 368 13.71 -28.14 -2.79
C SER A 368 13.19 -29.58 -2.85
N GLY A 369 11.88 -29.71 -2.89
CA GLY A 369 11.18 -30.93 -3.27
C GLY A 369 10.36 -30.65 -4.52
N SER A 370 9.61 -31.65 -5.02
CA SER A 370 8.62 -31.38 -6.07
C SER A 370 7.42 -30.65 -5.46
N VAL A 371 7.41 -29.32 -5.61
CA VAL A 371 6.40 -28.42 -5.06
C VAL A 371 5.65 -27.73 -6.18
N ASP A 372 4.34 -27.70 -6.09
CA ASP A 372 3.48 -26.95 -7.03
C ASP A 372 3.36 -25.50 -6.59
N PHE A 373 3.69 -24.58 -7.49
CA PHE A 373 3.59 -23.14 -7.28
C PHE A 373 2.63 -22.50 -8.28
N ARG A 374 1.92 -21.51 -7.80
CA ARG A 374 1.29 -20.46 -8.62
C ARG A 374 2.14 -19.20 -8.52
N TRP A 375 2.23 -18.42 -9.59
CA TRP A 375 2.93 -17.17 -9.58
C TRP A 375 2.28 -16.11 -10.44
N SER A 376 2.45 -14.89 -10.04
CA SER A 376 1.95 -13.70 -10.73
C SER A 376 2.93 -12.54 -10.58
N VAL A 377 2.71 -11.51 -11.39
CA VAL A 377 3.50 -10.27 -11.37
C VAL A 377 2.57 -9.11 -11.10
N MET A 378 2.87 -8.36 -10.06
CA MET A 378 2.28 -7.05 -9.79
C MET A 378 3.27 -5.97 -10.21
N LYS A 379 2.79 -4.92 -10.87
CA LYS A 379 3.60 -3.75 -11.22
C LYS A 379 3.07 -2.52 -10.50
N TYR A 380 3.93 -1.84 -9.76
CA TYR A 380 3.62 -0.61 -9.05
C TYR A 380 4.13 0.59 -9.84
N LEU A 381 3.23 1.37 -10.45
CA LEU A 381 3.58 2.50 -11.32
C LEU A 381 4.08 3.72 -10.56
N THR A 382 3.92 3.75 -9.24
CA THR A 382 4.28 4.91 -8.41
C THR A 382 5.79 5.07 -8.23
N TYR A 383 6.56 3.98 -8.36
CA TYR A 383 7.99 3.94 -8.02
C TYR A 383 8.82 3.67 -9.27
N PHE A 384 9.92 4.42 -9.46
CA PHE A 384 10.82 4.22 -10.60
C PHE A 384 11.88 3.13 -10.37
N ASN A 385 12.23 2.87 -9.10
CA ASN A 385 13.21 1.86 -8.72
C ASN A 385 12.93 1.31 -7.32
N VAL A 386 13.67 0.26 -6.93
CA VAL A 386 13.49 -0.40 -5.64
C VAL A 386 13.87 0.52 -4.47
N ASP A 387 14.87 1.38 -4.62
CA ASP A 387 15.28 2.32 -3.58
C ASP A 387 14.17 3.31 -3.21
N GLU A 388 13.39 3.77 -4.19
CA GLU A 388 12.22 4.61 -3.93
C GLU A 388 11.13 3.86 -3.17
N PHE A 389 10.94 2.58 -3.50
CA PHE A 389 9.96 1.74 -2.83
C PHE A 389 10.31 1.48 -1.37
N VAL A 390 11.59 1.32 -1.05
CA VAL A 390 12.06 1.02 0.31
C VAL A 390 12.52 2.25 1.11
N LYS A 391 12.35 3.47 0.60
CA LYS A 391 12.57 4.69 1.39
C LYS A 391 11.61 4.77 2.58
N PRO A 392 12.04 5.34 3.73
CA PRO A 392 11.17 5.51 4.91
C PRO A 392 9.85 6.24 4.66
N ALA A 393 9.75 6.99 3.57
CA ALA A 393 8.54 7.70 3.14
C ALA A 393 7.49 6.80 2.44
N VAL A 394 7.76 5.52 2.23
CA VAL A 394 6.85 4.59 1.52
C VAL A 394 5.45 4.54 2.13
N PHE A 395 5.36 4.68 3.45
CA PHE A 395 4.08 4.69 4.16
C PHE A 395 3.42 6.08 4.20
N LYS A 396 4.09 7.12 3.69
CA LYS A 396 3.49 8.44 3.53
C LYS A 396 2.80 8.49 2.18
N ASN A 397 1.51 8.78 2.19
CA ASN A 397 0.72 8.96 0.97
C ASN A 397 1.03 10.32 0.30
N ASP A 398 2.29 10.56 -0.04
CA ASP A 398 2.72 11.77 -0.75
C ASP A 398 2.29 11.76 -2.22
N PHE A 399 1.76 10.63 -2.71
CA PHE A 399 1.36 10.44 -4.09
C PHE A 399 -0.12 10.71 -4.28
N THR A 400 -0.43 11.61 -5.20
CA THR A 400 -1.82 11.91 -5.61
C THR A 400 -2.44 10.79 -6.44
N TYR A 401 -1.61 9.93 -7.04
CA TYR A 401 -2.02 8.82 -7.90
C TYR A 401 -1.15 7.60 -7.66
N LYS A 402 -1.78 6.43 -7.56
CA LYS A 402 -1.11 5.12 -7.48
C LYS A 402 -1.86 4.13 -8.36
N ALA A 403 -1.11 3.36 -9.13
CA ALA A 403 -1.67 2.25 -9.89
C ALA A 403 -0.88 0.97 -9.61
N ILE A 404 -1.62 -0.12 -9.46
CA ILE A 404 -1.08 -1.47 -9.37
C ILE A 404 -1.69 -2.28 -10.50
N LEU A 405 -0.84 -2.87 -11.31
CA LEU A 405 -1.22 -3.72 -12.43
C LEU A 405 -0.95 -5.16 -12.06
N PHE A 406 -1.84 -6.08 -12.46
CA PHE A 406 -1.75 -7.50 -12.14
C PHE A 406 -1.66 -8.31 -13.42
N SER A 407 -0.67 -9.20 -13.51
CA SER A 407 -0.64 -10.19 -14.57
C SER A 407 -1.66 -11.29 -14.33
N LYS A 408 -1.97 -12.05 -15.38
CA LYS A 408 -2.53 -13.40 -15.26
C LYS A 408 -1.62 -14.26 -14.37
N GLU A 409 -2.22 -15.17 -13.59
CA GLU A 409 -1.50 -16.19 -12.85
C GLU A 409 -1.05 -17.34 -13.75
N ARG A 410 0.12 -17.91 -13.49
CA ARG A 410 0.62 -19.17 -14.06
C ARG A 410 1.04 -20.14 -12.97
N SER A 411 1.12 -21.41 -13.31
CA SER A 411 1.58 -22.47 -12.43
C SER A 411 2.84 -23.13 -12.95
N PHE A 412 3.61 -23.71 -12.04
CA PHE A 412 4.75 -24.54 -12.35
C PHE A 412 5.02 -25.54 -11.21
N LYS A 413 5.85 -26.53 -11.48
CA LYS A 413 6.30 -27.51 -10.50
C LYS A 413 7.82 -27.52 -10.41
N THR A 414 8.36 -27.46 -9.18
CA THR A 414 9.80 -27.56 -8.98
C THR A 414 10.28 -28.97 -9.29
N GLY A 415 11.51 -29.09 -9.82
CA GLY A 415 12.15 -30.39 -10.06
C GLY A 415 12.73 -30.99 -8.80
N TYR A 416 12.88 -32.33 -8.80
CA TYR A 416 13.77 -32.99 -7.87
C TYR A 416 15.22 -32.68 -8.26
N ARG A 417 16.03 -32.28 -7.31
CA ARG A 417 17.50 -32.36 -7.43
C ARG A 417 17.97 -33.64 -6.78
#